data_7da09c8dbc58dcc8222d227611e12bbc
#
_entry.id   7da09c8dbc58dcc8222d227611e12bbc
#
_cell.length_a   1.000
_cell.length_b   1.000
_cell.length_c   1.000
_cell.angle_alpha   90.00
_cell.angle_beta   90.00
_cell.angle_gamma   90.00
#
_symmetry.space_group_name_H-M   'P 1'
#
loop_
_entity.id
_entity.type
_entity.pdbx_description
1 polymer ?
#
loop_
_entity_poly.entity_id
_entity_poly.type
_entity_poly.pdbx_seq_one_letter_code
_entity_poly.pdbx_strand_id
1 'polypeptide(L)'
;MNKINSPTARPAPTALENYYRWHARIYDATRWSFLFGRTALLREVATLATPTRMLEVGCGTGKNLAGLCRRFPQAAVTGVDLSEAMLAVARRKTTPFGPRVTLRHRAYDQPLGDPAGFDLVLCSYALSMFNPGFETTLRAAAEDLAPGGCLAVVDFHATRFRAFERWMGVNHVRMNGQLRPLLQAGFEPLINRVEAAYGGVWQYLTFVGRKK
;
A
#
# COMPACT_ATOMS: atom_id res chain seq x y z
N MET A 1 -18.11 -42.84 24.61
CA MET A 1 -17.30 -42.92 23.38
C MET A 1 -17.14 -41.53 22.82
N ASN A 2 -16.02 -40.88 23.19
CA ASN A 2 -15.69 -39.49 22.74
C ASN A 2 -14.99 -39.57 21.38
N LYS A 3 -15.57 -39.00 20.33
CA LYS A 3 -14.90 -38.75 19.04
C LYS A 3 -14.03 -37.52 19.18
N ILE A 4 -12.72 -37.71 19.19
CA ILE A 4 -11.71 -36.69 19.12
C ILE A 4 -11.75 -36.10 17.70
N ASN A 5 -12.14 -34.83 17.55
CA ASN A 5 -12.03 -34.07 16.31
C ASN A 5 -10.55 -33.89 15.97
N SER A 6 -10.12 -34.51 14.88
CA SER A 6 -8.79 -34.28 14.30
C SER A 6 -8.70 -32.84 13.75
N PRO A 7 -7.56 -32.14 13.92
CA PRO A 7 -7.38 -30.81 13.35
C PRO A 7 -7.38 -30.91 11.82
N THR A 8 -8.23 -30.15 11.17
CA THR A 8 -8.27 -30.01 9.72
C THR A 8 -6.93 -29.51 9.20
N ALA A 9 -6.28 -30.29 8.36
CA ALA A 9 -5.02 -29.95 7.72
C ALA A 9 -5.18 -28.63 6.93
N ARG A 10 -4.26 -27.68 7.15
CA ARG A 10 -4.19 -26.44 6.34
C ARG A 10 -4.05 -26.82 4.86
N PRO A 11 -4.81 -26.20 3.94
CA PRO A 11 -4.62 -26.41 2.52
C PRO A 11 -3.19 -26.04 2.11
N ALA A 12 -2.64 -26.75 1.12
CA ALA A 12 -1.30 -26.49 0.60
C ALA A 12 -1.22 -25.05 0.07
N PRO A 13 -0.11 -24.32 0.33
CA PRO A 13 0.04 -22.94 -0.11
C PRO A 13 -0.03 -22.84 -1.63
N THR A 14 -0.76 -21.84 -2.13
CA THR A 14 -0.88 -21.58 -3.57
C THR A 14 0.46 -21.19 -4.18
N ALA A 15 0.62 -21.34 -5.51
CA ALA A 15 1.84 -20.92 -6.22
C ALA A 15 2.21 -19.45 -5.93
N LEU A 16 1.21 -18.59 -5.75
CA LEU A 16 1.36 -17.18 -5.39
C LEU A 16 1.87 -17.00 -3.96
N GLU A 17 1.40 -17.77 -2.98
CA GLU A 17 1.87 -17.73 -1.60
C GLU A 17 3.32 -18.24 -1.48
N ASN A 18 3.71 -19.27 -2.26
CA ASN A 18 5.08 -19.75 -2.34
C ASN A 18 6.01 -18.71 -3.00
N TYR A 19 5.56 -18.03 -4.04
CA TYR A 19 6.26 -16.92 -4.67
C TYR A 19 6.54 -15.80 -3.65
N TYR A 20 5.55 -15.34 -2.92
CA TYR A 20 5.70 -14.29 -1.91
C TYR A 20 6.53 -14.73 -0.70
N ARG A 21 6.48 -16.00 -0.29
CA ARG A 21 7.26 -16.51 0.87
C ARG A 21 8.76 -16.53 0.61
N TRP A 22 9.20 -16.85 -0.62
CA TRP A 22 10.63 -16.83 -1.01
C TRP A 22 11.12 -15.41 -1.26
N HIS A 23 10.27 -14.59 -1.88
CA HIS A 23 10.58 -13.20 -2.23
C HIS A 23 10.52 -12.25 -1.04
N ALA A 24 9.78 -12.54 0.03
CA ALA A 24 9.65 -11.63 1.18
C ALA A 24 11.00 -11.26 1.83
N ARG A 25 11.98 -12.14 1.77
CA ARG A 25 13.34 -11.88 2.29
C ARG A 25 14.20 -11.06 1.34
N ILE A 26 14.02 -11.24 0.04
CA ILE A 26 14.78 -10.57 -1.02
C ILE A 26 14.02 -9.30 -1.48
N TYR A 27 12.73 -9.25 -1.24
CA TYR A 27 11.82 -8.22 -1.68
C TYR A 27 12.22 -6.81 -1.22
N ASP A 28 12.56 -6.63 0.06
CA ASP A 28 13.02 -5.35 0.58
C ASP A 28 14.42 -4.98 0.04
N ALA A 29 15.28 -5.96 -0.21
CA ALA A 29 16.65 -5.75 -0.68
C ALA A 29 16.72 -5.41 -2.18
N THR A 30 15.80 -5.92 -3.01
CA THR A 30 15.78 -5.67 -4.46
C THR A 30 14.88 -4.50 -4.85
N ARG A 31 13.83 -4.23 -4.09
CA ARG A 31 12.86 -3.16 -4.41
C ARG A 31 13.24 -1.76 -3.94
N TRP A 32 14.19 -1.60 -3.02
CA TRP A 32 14.60 -0.25 -2.59
C TRP A 32 15.03 0.63 -3.77
N SER A 33 15.63 0.03 -4.80
CA SER A 33 16.07 0.72 -6.02
C SER A 33 14.91 1.14 -6.94
N PHE A 34 13.71 0.60 -6.78
CA PHE A 34 12.55 0.91 -7.62
C PHE A 34 11.47 1.73 -6.92
N LEU A 35 11.54 1.91 -5.60
CA LEU A 35 10.48 2.53 -4.81
C LEU A 35 10.81 3.99 -4.46
N PHE A 36 10.99 4.81 -5.49
CA PHE A 36 11.27 6.23 -5.37
C PHE A 36 10.09 7.00 -4.74
N GLY A 37 10.35 8.19 -4.19
CA GLY A 37 9.31 9.08 -3.67
C GLY A 37 8.68 8.69 -2.33
N ARG A 38 8.80 7.45 -1.84
CA ARG A 38 8.14 6.97 -0.60
C ARG A 38 8.45 7.83 0.61
N THR A 39 9.73 8.09 0.86
CA THR A 39 10.15 8.90 2.02
C THR A 39 9.77 10.36 1.84
N ALA A 40 9.83 10.88 0.61
CA ALA A 40 9.38 12.22 0.28
C ALA A 40 7.88 12.37 0.53
N LEU A 41 7.06 11.44 0.05
CA LEU A 41 5.62 11.44 0.29
C LEU A 41 5.27 11.48 1.79
N LEU A 42 5.93 10.66 2.62
CA LEU A 42 5.68 10.67 4.07
C LEU A 42 6.08 11.99 4.73
N ARG A 43 7.11 12.68 4.23
CA ARG A 43 7.48 14.02 4.70
C ARG A 43 6.42 15.05 4.30
N GLU A 44 5.97 15.03 3.07
CA GLU A 44 4.96 15.94 2.54
C GLU A 44 3.62 15.78 3.26
N VAL A 45 3.18 14.54 3.48
CA VAL A 45 1.98 14.29 4.30
C VAL A 45 2.11 14.94 5.68
N ALA A 46 3.28 14.86 6.32
CA ALA A 46 3.49 15.45 7.64
C ALA A 46 3.51 16.99 7.65
N THR A 47 3.66 17.65 6.50
CA THR A 47 3.51 19.11 6.38
C THR A 47 2.06 19.53 6.12
N LEU A 48 1.24 18.62 5.59
CA LEU A 48 -0.14 18.90 5.20
C LEU A 48 -1.16 18.53 6.28
N ALA A 49 -0.84 17.53 7.12
CA ALA A 49 -1.77 16.99 8.10
C ALA A 49 -1.05 16.39 9.31
N THR A 50 -1.78 16.32 10.43
CA THR A 50 -1.37 15.59 11.64
C THR A 50 -2.33 14.41 11.87
N PRO A 51 -2.27 13.36 11.04
CA PRO A 51 -3.19 12.25 11.13
C PRO A 51 -3.00 11.49 12.45
N THR A 52 -4.11 11.09 13.05
CA THR A 52 -4.16 10.28 14.27
C THR A 52 -4.55 8.84 13.99
N ARG A 53 -5.23 8.59 12.87
CA ARG A 53 -5.69 7.28 12.41
C ARG A 53 -5.28 7.09 10.96
N MET A 54 -4.41 6.15 10.72
CA MET A 54 -3.84 5.93 9.38
C MET A 54 -4.04 4.50 8.91
N LEU A 55 -4.29 4.34 7.62
CA LEU A 55 -4.37 3.06 6.93
C LEU A 55 -3.31 2.99 5.84
N GLU A 56 -2.54 1.91 5.78
CA GLU A 56 -1.71 1.57 4.62
C GLU A 56 -2.30 0.37 3.90
N VAL A 57 -2.64 0.54 2.63
CA VAL A 57 -3.16 -0.50 1.74
C VAL A 57 -2.00 -1.12 0.95
N GLY A 58 -1.89 -2.46 1.00
CA GLY A 58 -0.74 -3.19 0.46
C GLY A 58 0.52 -2.90 1.27
N CYS A 59 0.45 -3.04 2.60
CA CYS A 59 1.52 -2.63 3.50
C CYS A 59 2.80 -3.49 3.41
N GLY A 60 2.74 -4.64 2.75
CA GLY A 60 3.87 -5.52 2.53
C GLY A 60 4.61 -5.88 3.81
N THR A 61 5.91 -5.65 3.83
CA THR A 61 6.80 -5.92 4.98
C THR A 61 6.71 -4.87 6.09
N GLY A 62 5.79 -3.91 6.02
CA GLY A 62 5.56 -2.89 7.05
C GLY A 62 6.61 -1.79 7.14
N LYS A 63 7.39 -1.55 6.08
CA LYS A 63 8.43 -0.50 6.08
C LYS A 63 7.84 0.89 6.27
N ASN A 64 6.75 1.21 5.57
CA ASN A 64 6.07 2.49 5.73
C ASN A 64 5.30 2.55 7.06
N LEU A 65 4.67 1.44 7.51
CA LEU A 65 4.03 1.40 8.83
C LEU A 65 4.99 1.84 9.93
N ALA A 66 6.20 1.29 9.94
CA ALA A 66 7.24 1.71 10.88
C ALA A 66 7.66 3.17 10.69
N GLY A 67 7.69 3.67 9.45
CA GLY A 67 7.95 5.07 9.11
C GLY A 67 6.87 6.01 9.64
N LEU A 68 5.59 5.65 9.43
CA LEU A 68 4.42 6.37 9.93
C LEU A 68 4.42 6.44 11.47
N CYS A 69 4.64 5.30 12.14
CA CYS A 69 4.68 5.25 13.60
C CYS A 69 5.76 6.12 14.22
N ARG A 70 6.95 6.25 13.57
CA ARG A 70 8.01 7.15 14.04
C ARG A 70 7.67 8.61 13.81
N ARG A 71 7.04 8.93 12.67
CA ARG A 71 6.73 10.31 12.30
C ARG A 71 5.53 10.85 13.05
N PHE A 72 4.57 9.99 13.37
CA PHE A 72 3.34 10.32 14.09
C PHE A 72 3.24 9.47 15.37
N PRO A 73 3.93 9.87 16.46
CA PRO A 73 4.07 9.04 17.66
C PRO A 73 2.75 8.75 18.38
N GLN A 74 1.73 9.60 18.18
CA GLN A 74 0.41 9.45 18.82
C GLN A 74 -0.61 8.72 17.94
N ALA A 75 -0.26 8.44 16.68
CA ALA A 75 -1.20 7.87 15.74
C ALA A 75 -1.33 6.34 15.86
N ALA A 76 -2.55 5.86 15.64
CA ALA A 76 -2.85 4.46 15.37
C ALA A 76 -2.70 4.18 13.87
N VAL A 77 -2.03 3.09 13.52
CA VAL A 77 -1.73 2.72 12.14
C VAL A 77 -2.26 1.33 11.83
N THR A 78 -3.12 1.22 10.83
CA THR A 78 -3.60 -0.07 10.32
C THR A 78 -2.88 -0.39 9.02
N GLY A 79 -2.39 -1.62 8.88
CA GLY A 79 -1.84 -2.16 7.63
C GLY A 79 -2.70 -3.29 7.10
N VAL A 80 -3.02 -3.26 5.81
CA VAL A 80 -3.74 -4.34 5.12
C VAL A 80 -2.84 -4.93 4.05
N ASP A 81 -2.75 -6.25 4.00
CA ASP A 81 -2.04 -6.96 2.91
C ASP A 81 -2.68 -8.33 2.68
N LEU A 82 -2.63 -8.79 1.43
CA LEU A 82 -3.14 -10.11 1.03
C LEU A 82 -2.16 -11.24 1.39
N SER A 83 -0.88 -10.92 1.60
CA SER A 83 0.17 -11.90 1.85
C SER A 83 0.46 -12.06 3.34
N GLU A 84 0.08 -13.20 3.92
CA GLU A 84 0.44 -13.55 5.30
C GLU A 84 1.95 -13.59 5.51
N ALA A 85 2.73 -14.01 4.50
CA ALA A 85 4.18 -14.03 4.56
C ALA A 85 4.76 -12.61 4.72
N MET A 86 4.20 -11.61 4.02
CA MET A 86 4.57 -10.20 4.18
C MET A 86 4.16 -9.67 5.55
N LEU A 87 2.94 -9.98 5.99
CA LEU A 87 2.45 -9.57 7.31
C LEU A 87 3.26 -10.18 8.46
N ALA A 88 3.77 -11.40 8.31
CA ALA A 88 4.67 -12.01 9.29
C ALA A 88 5.99 -11.20 9.45
N VAL A 89 6.50 -10.62 8.37
CA VAL A 89 7.65 -9.70 8.42
C VAL A 89 7.24 -8.36 9.02
N ALA A 90 6.08 -7.84 8.62
CA ALA A 90 5.54 -6.58 9.13
C ALA A 90 5.34 -6.64 10.65
N ARG A 91 4.76 -7.72 11.21
CA ARG A 91 4.59 -7.91 12.65
C ARG A 91 5.90 -7.76 13.41
N ARG A 92 6.96 -8.44 12.95
CA ARG A 92 8.30 -8.32 13.57
C ARG A 92 8.84 -6.90 13.49
N LYS A 93 8.69 -6.24 12.35
CA LYS A 93 9.20 -4.87 12.14
C LYS A 93 8.43 -3.83 12.94
N THR A 94 7.16 -4.07 13.21
CA THR A 94 6.29 -3.13 13.95
C THR A 94 6.14 -3.45 15.44
N THR A 95 6.71 -4.55 15.92
CA THR A 95 6.73 -4.92 17.35
C THR A 95 7.09 -3.76 18.29
N PRO A 96 8.09 -2.90 17.98
CA PRO A 96 8.45 -1.79 18.89
C PRO A 96 7.35 -0.73 19.08
N PHE A 97 6.32 -0.74 18.22
CA PHE A 97 5.23 0.24 18.28
C PHE A 97 3.99 -0.28 19.04
N GLY A 98 4.01 -1.55 19.44
CA GLY A 98 3.01 -2.17 20.30
C GLY A 98 1.58 -2.08 19.73
N PRO A 99 0.58 -1.73 20.57
CA PRO A 99 -0.83 -1.75 20.19
C PRO A 99 -1.23 -0.65 19.19
N ARG A 100 -0.33 0.28 18.89
CA ARG A 100 -0.58 1.32 17.87
C ARG A 100 -0.64 0.77 16.45
N VAL A 101 -0.16 -0.46 16.20
CA VAL A 101 -0.19 -1.07 14.89
C VAL A 101 -1.14 -2.25 14.86
N THR A 102 -2.11 -2.18 13.97
CA THR A 102 -3.04 -3.28 13.66
C THR A 102 -2.74 -3.80 12.25
N LEU A 103 -2.62 -5.12 12.09
CA LEU A 103 -2.42 -5.76 10.80
C LEU A 103 -3.63 -6.61 10.42
N ARG A 104 -4.11 -6.45 9.18
CA ARG A 104 -5.27 -7.18 8.63
C ARG A 104 -4.83 -8.01 7.43
N HIS A 105 -5.04 -9.32 7.49
CA HIS A 105 -4.79 -10.24 6.39
C HIS A 105 -6.07 -10.38 5.56
N ARG A 106 -6.20 -9.58 4.50
CA ARG A 106 -7.32 -9.64 3.54
C ARG A 106 -7.01 -8.86 2.26
N ALA A 107 -7.76 -9.13 1.20
CA ALA A 107 -7.85 -8.22 0.07
C ALA A 107 -8.48 -6.88 0.52
N TYR A 108 -8.09 -5.80 -0.13
CA TYR A 108 -8.68 -4.48 0.10
C TYR A 108 -9.56 -4.07 -1.10
N ASP A 109 -10.61 -4.81 -1.29
CA ASP A 109 -11.65 -4.64 -2.31
C ASP A 109 -12.97 -4.08 -1.74
N GLN A 110 -13.06 -3.97 -0.43
CA GLN A 110 -14.15 -3.37 0.32
C GLN A 110 -13.57 -2.57 1.50
N PRO A 111 -14.26 -1.53 1.98
CA PRO A 111 -13.82 -0.74 3.12
C PRO A 111 -13.66 -1.60 4.38
N LEU A 112 -12.85 -1.14 5.32
CA LEU A 112 -12.72 -1.75 6.64
C LEU A 112 -13.94 -1.48 7.51
N GLY A 113 -14.68 -0.42 7.17
CA GLY A 113 -15.92 -0.04 7.86
C GLY A 113 -15.69 0.49 9.26
N ASP A 114 -14.54 1.12 9.53
CA ASP A 114 -14.31 1.78 10.82
C ASP A 114 -15.18 3.05 10.93
N PRO A 115 -16.10 3.12 11.90
CA PRO A 115 -17.04 4.23 12.00
C PRO A 115 -16.39 5.62 12.14
N ALA A 116 -15.20 5.68 12.73
CA ALA A 116 -14.47 6.94 12.88
C ALA A 116 -13.67 7.32 11.62
N GLY A 117 -13.54 6.41 10.66
CA GLY A 117 -12.75 6.58 9.44
C GLY A 117 -11.26 6.78 9.70
N PHE A 118 -10.51 7.02 8.63
CA PHE A 118 -9.07 7.29 8.68
C PHE A 118 -8.79 8.73 8.23
N ASP A 119 -7.89 9.41 8.94
CA ASP A 119 -7.41 10.74 8.54
C ASP A 119 -6.48 10.67 7.33
N LEU A 120 -5.83 9.52 7.16
CA LEU A 120 -4.91 9.24 6.06
C LEU A 120 -5.05 7.80 5.58
N VAL A 121 -5.24 7.62 4.27
CA VAL A 121 -5.04 6.34 3.59
C VAL A 121 -3.81 6.46 2.69
N LEU A 122 -2.85 5.56 2.88
CA LEU A 122 -1.61 5.49 2.11
C LEU A 122 -1.62 4.28 1.18
N CYS A 123 -1.37 4.51 -0.11
CA CYS A 123 -1.06 3.47 -1.10
C CYS A 123 0.35 3.70 -1.65
N SER A 124 1.26 2.77 -1.42
CA SER A 124 2.65 2.91 -1.82
C SER A 124 3.10 1.75 -2.68
N TYR A 125 3.13 1.94 -4.00
CA TYR A 125 3.45 0.91 -4.99
C TYR A 125 2.55 -0.33 -4.86
N ALA A 126 1.27 -0.08 -4.61
CA ALA A 126 0.24 -1.10 -4.44
C ALA A 126 -0.80 -1.06 -5.57
N LEU A 127 -1.30 0.12 -5.94
CA LEU A 127 -2.40 0.25 -6.89
C LEU A 127 -2.04 -0.24 -8.29
N SER A 128 -0.82 0.00 -8.77
CA SER A 128 -0.34 -0.50 -10.06
C SER A 128 -0.28 -2.03 -10.14
N MET A 129 -0.28 -2.72 -8.99
CA MET A 129 -0.30 -4.18 -8.89
C MET A 129 -1.71 -4.77 -8.72
N PHE A 130 -2.69 -3.95 -8.34
CA PHE A 130 -4.09 -4.39 -8.14
C PHE A 130 -4.85 -4.36 -9.47
N ASN A 131 -4.50 -5.27 -10.37
CA ASN A 131 -5.03 -5.28 -11.73
C ASN A 131 -5.62 -6.64 -12.14
N PRO A 132 -6.92 -6.72 -12.44
CA PRO A 132 -7.94 -5.67 -12.26
C PRO A 132 -8.26 -5.44 -10.78
N GLY A 133 -8.76 -4.25 -10.41
CA GLY A 133 -9.29 -4.00 -9.06
C GLY A 133 -8.87 -2.69 -8.40
N PHE A 134 -7.92 -1.92 -8.96
CA PHE A 134 -7.47 -0.68 -8.33
C PHE A 134 -8.57 0.39 -8.21
N GLU A 135 -9.57 0.41 -9.12
CA GLU A 135 -10.73 1.30 -9.00
C GLU A 135 -11.59 0.93 -7.77
N THR A 136 -11.78 -0.36 -7.54
CA THR A 136 -12.51 -0.85 -6.36
C THR A 136 -11.75 -0.49 -5.07
N THR A 137 -10.43 -0.66 -5.08
CA THR A 137 -9.55 -0.23 -3.99
C THR A 137 -9.64 1.28 -3.73
N LEU A 138 -9.63 2.12 -4.77
CA LEU A 138 -9.77 3.57 -4.61
C LEU A 138 -11.13 3.97 -4.04
N ARG A 139 -12.20 3.27 -4.43
CA ARG A 139 -13.54 3.49 -3.89
C ARG A 139 -13.60 3.12 -2.41
N ALA A 140 -13.09 1.94 -2.05
CA ALA A 140 -13.01 1.50 -0.66
C ALA A 140 -12.18 2.48 0.20
N ALA A 141 -11.07 3.00 -0.34
CA ALA A 141 -10.25 4.00 0.33
C ALA A 141 -10.99 5.33 0.55
N ALA A 142 -11.79 5.76 -0.44
CA ALA A 142 -12.62 6.95 -0.28
C ALA A 142 -13.73 6.77 0.76
N GLU A 143 -14.30 5.56 0.88
CA GLU A 143 -15.29 5.25 1.91
C GLU A 143 -14.69 5.20 3.31
N ASP A 144 -13.52 4.57 3.48
CA ASP A 144 -12.80 4.47 4.76
C ASP A 144 -12.20 5.79 5.23
N LEU A 145 -12.00 6.79 4.36
CA LEU A 145 -11.53 8.11 4.75
C LEU A 145 -12.60 8.88 5.55
N ALA A 146 -12.20 9.45 6.67
CA ALA A 146 -13.00 10.42 7.40
C ALA A 146 -13.29 11.67 6.55
N PRO A 147 -14.32 12.47 6.85
CA PRO A 147 -14.51 13.76 6.22
C PRO A 147 -13.27 14.64 6.32
N GLY A 148 -12.80 15.17 5.18
CA GLY A 148 -11.56 15.95 5.10
C GLY A 148 -10.27 15.15 5.19
N GLY A 149 -10.34 13.84 5.33
CA GLY A 149 -9.19 12.93 5.30
C GLY A 149 -8.49 12.91 3.94
N CYS A 150 -7.25 12.47 3.92
CA CYS A 150 -6.40 12.50 2.73
C CYS A 150 -6.04 11.09 2.23
N LEU A 151 -6.07 10.91 0.91
CA LEU A 151 -5.44 9.79 0.22
C LEU A 151 -4.04 10.22 -0.23
N ALA A 152 -3.01 9.46 0.17
CA ALA A 152 -1.63 9.65 -0.29
C ALA A 152 -1.19 8.46 -1.13
N VAL A 153 -0.69 8.72 -2.33
CA VAL A 153 -0.28 7.70 -3.30
C VAL A 153 1.11 8.01 -3.83
N VAL A 154 1.98 7.00 -3.82
CA VAL A 154 3.16 6.95 -4.67
C VAL A 154 3.14 5.64 -5.42
N ASP A 155 3.21 5.69 -6.76
CA ASP A 155 3.10 4.48 -7.57
C ASP A 155 3.76 4.65 -8.94
N PHE A 156 3.99 3.53 -9.62
CA PHE A 156 4.45 3.54 -11.01
C PHE A 156 3.46 4.30 -11.89
N HIS A 157 3.99 5.14 -12.80
CA HIS A 157 3.16 5.93 -13.70
C HIS A 157 3.28 5.47 -15.14
N ALA A 158 4.44 5.66 -15.74
CA ALA A 158 4.67 5.35 -17.15
C ALA A 158 6.14 5.04 -17.43
N THR A 159 6.41 4.41 -18.57
CA THR A 159 7.73 4.29 -19.17
C THR A 159 7.65 4.43 -20.68
N ARG A 160 8.69 4.98 -21.28
CA ARG A 160 8.84 5.02 -22.75
C ARG A 160 9.50 3.77 -23.32
N PHE A 161 10.02 2.87 -22.47
CA PHE A 161 10.74 1.68 -22.88
C PHE A 161 9.82 0.45 -22.86
N ARG A 162 9.35 0.03 -24.04
CA ARG A 162 8.43 -1.12 -24.18
C ARG A 162 8.98 -2.43 -23.59
N ALA A 163 10.28 -2.64 -23.63
CA ALA A 163 10.90 -3.81 -23.01
C ALA A 163 10.77 -3.80 -21.48
N PHE A 164 10.97 -2.62 -20.87
CA PHE A 164 10.80 -2.42 -19.42
C PHE A 164 9.33 -2.54 -19.03
N GLU A 165 8.40 -1.93 -19.77
CA GLU A 165 6.97 -2.05 -19.55
C GLU A 165 6.52 -3.52 -19.57
N ARG A 166 6.98 -4.28 -20.57
CA ARG A 166 6.67 -5.71 -20.69
C ARG A 166 7.22 -6.52 -19.51
N TRP A 167 8.47 -6.23 -19.10
CA TRP A 167 9.08 -6.86 -17.93
C TRP A 167 8.33 -6.55 -16.64
N MET A 168 7.89 -5.31 -16.45
CA MET A 168 7.06 -4.90 -15.32
C MET A 168 5.68 -5.57 -15.37
N GLY A 169 5.10 -5.73 -16.55
CA GLY A 169 3.83 -6.43 -16.77
C GLY A 169 3.85 -7.91 -16.35
N VAL A 170 4.97 -8.61 -16.57
CA VAL A 170 5.19 -9.99 -16.06
C VAL A 170 5.16 -10.02 -14.52
N ASN A 171 5.54 -8.91 -13.87
CA ASN A 171 5.48 -8.75 -12.42
C ASN A 171 4.15 -8.11 -11.94
N HIS A 172 3.09 -8.20 -12.75
CA HIS A 172 1.75 -7.67 -12.48
C HIS A 172 1.68 -6.13 -12.28
N VAL A 173 2.71 -5.38 -12.69
CA VAL A 173 2.73 -3.92 -12.59
C VAL A 173 2.28 -3.30 -13.91
N ARG A 174 1.24 -2.45 -13.88
CA ARG A 174 0.83 -1.63 -15.02
C ARG A 174 1.42 -0.23 -14.96
N MET A 175 1.99 0.20 -16.10
CA MET A 175 2.66 1.49 -16.24
C MET A 175 2.07 2.28 -17.43
N ASN A 176 0.76 2.51 -17.40
CA ASN A 176 0.01 3.16 -18.50
C ASN A 176 -0.58 4.52 -18.12
N GLY A 177 -0.19 5.09 -16.98
CA GLY A 177 -0.63 6.43 -16.56
C GLY A 177 -2.07 6.54 -16.05
N GLN A 178 -2.83 5.43 -16.03
CA GLN A 178 -4.28 5.44 -15.74
C GLN A 178 -4.66 5.85 -14.30
N LEU A 179 -3.76 5.73 -13.33
CA LEU A 179 -4.06 6.09 -11.93
C LEU A 179 -4.30 7.60 -11.77
N ARG A 180 -3.51 8.42 -12.43
CA ARG A 180 -3.54 9.89 -12.24
C ARG A 180 -4.89 10.52 -12.52
N PRO A 181 -5.56 10.30 -13.67
CA PRO A 181 -6.87 10.88 -13.95
C PRO A 181 -7.96 10.41 -12.98
N LEU A 182 -7.91 9.16 -12.53
CA LEU A 182 -8.89 8.64 -11.57
C LEU A 182 -8.72 9.25 -10.17
N LEU A 183 -7.49 9.45 -9.73
CA LEU A 183 -7.19 10.13 -8.47
C LEU A 183 -7.68 11.58 -8.51
N GLN A 184 -7.45 12.30 -9.62
CA GLN A 184 -7.93 13.67 -9.80
C GLN A 184 -9.46 13.78 -9.86
N ALA A 185 -10.13 12.78 -10.43
CA ALA A 185 -11.58 12.73 -10.47
C ALA A 185 -12.19 12.49 -9.07
N GLY A 186 -11.58 11.60 -8.28
CA GLY A 186 -12.09 11.18 -6.96
C GLY A 186 -11.76 12.13 -5.81
N PHE A 187 -10.67 12.87 -5.89
CA PHE A 187 -10.13 13.65 -4.78
C PHE A 187 -9.77 15.07 -5.20
N GLU A 188 -9.79 16.02 -4.26
CA GLU A 188 -9.26 17.37 -4.43
C GLU A 188 -7.71 17.32 -4.33
N PRO A 189 -6.96 17.60 -5.42
CA PRO A 189 -5.50 17.45 -5.41
C PRO A 189 -4.81 18.52 -4.54
N LEU A 190 -4.03 18.08 -3.56
CA LEU A 190 -3.09 18.91 -2.80
C LEU A 190 -1.68 18.79 -3.36
N ILE A 191 -1.31 17.57 -3.79
CA ILE A 191 -0.06 17.27 -4.49
C ILE A 191 -0.40 16.38 -5.68
N ASN A 192 0.15 16.68 -6.85
CA ASN A 192 -0.06 15.89 -8.07
C ASN A 192 1.14 16.06 -9.00
N ARG A 193 2.16 15.23 -8.83
CA ARG A 193 3.41 15.29 -9.59
C ARG A 193 3.73 13.96 -10.25
N VAL A 194 4.34 14.03 -11.42
CA VAL A 194 4.98 12.89 -12.08
C VAL A 194 6.47 13.20 -12.16
N GLU A 195 7.26 12.29 -11.62
CA GLU A 195 8.70 12.46 -11.47
C GLU A 195 9.44 11.33 -12.19
N ALA A 196 10.62 11.65 -12.71
CA ALA A 196 11.45 10.69 -13.44
C ALA A 196 12.38 9.94 -12.49
N ALA A 197 12.52 8.63 -12.72
CA ALA A 197 13.52 7.78 -12.07
C ALA A 197 14.58 7.35 -13.09
N TYR A 198 15.82 7.20 -12.64
CA TYR A 198 16.97 6.77 -13.45
C TYR A 198 17.09 7.53 -14.79
N GLY A 199 17.08 8.88 -14.73
CA GLY A 199 17.20 9.70 -15.92
C GLY A 199 16.03 9.53 -16.93
N GLY A 200 14.86 9.09 -16.46
CA GLY A 200 13.66 8.95 -17.28
C GLY A 200 13.45 7.55 -17.85
N VAL A 201 14.13 6.53 -17.32
CA VAL A 201 13.84 5.14 -17.68
C VAL A 201 12.38 4.82 -17.38
N TRP A 202 11.88 5.30 -16.26
CA TRP A 202 10.47 5.24 -15.89
C TRP A 202 10.05 6.44 -15.05
N GLN A 203 8.75 6.60 -14.88
CA GLN A 203 8.15 7.68 -14.11
C GLN A 203 7.32 7.11 -12.97
N TYR A 204 7.25 7.85 -11.88
CA TYR A 204 6.35 7.57 -10.77
C TYR A 204 5.46 8.77 -10.48
N LEU A 205 4.25 8.48 -10.03
CA LEU A 205 3.27 9.45 -9.58
C LEU A 205 3.42 9.66 -8.09
N THR A 206 3.43 10.92 -7.64
CA THR A 206 3.22 11.32 -6.25
C THR A 206 1.93 12.13 -6.20
N PHE A 207 0.97 11.65 -5.42
CA PHE A 207 -0.34 12.29 -5.29
C PHE A 207 -0.75 12.35 -3.82
N VAL A 208 -1.24 13.49 -3.38
CA VAL A 208 -1.99 13.64 -2.13
C VAL A 208 -3.28 14.36 -2.48
N GLY A 209 -4.41 13.79 -2.13
CA GLY A 209 -5.71 14.38 -2.39
C GLY A 209 -6.61 14.30 -1.17
N ARG A 210 -7.41 15.36 -0.94
CA ARG A 210 -8.41 15.41 0.11
C ARG A 210 -9.70 14.76 -0.37
N LYS A 211 -10.39 14.05 0.52
CA LYS A 211 -11.74 13.55 0.26
C LYS A 211 -12.67 14.73 -0.03
N LYS A 212 -13.38 14.66 -1.15
CA LYS A 212 -14.39 15.63 -1.55
C LYS A 212 -15.64 15.53 -0.68
#